data_433e668dd6660722a89aceddb4a027bc
#
_entry.id   433e668dd6660722a89aceddb4a027bc
#
_cell.length_a   1.000
_cell.length_b   1.000
_cell.length_c   1.000
_cell.angle_alpha   90.00
_cell.angle_beta   90.00
_cell.angle_gamma   90.00
#
_symmetry.space_group_name_H-M   'P 1'
#
loop_
_entity.id
_entity.type
_entity.pdbx_description
1 polymer ?
#
loop_
_entity_poly.entity_id
_entity_poly.type
_entity_poly.pdbx_seq_one_letter_code
_entity_poly.pdbx_strand_id
1 'polypeptide(L)' 'MASFFSNEGAEPPHLHIRKGGGEAKFWLGRVRLASSRDLKVSELAEAEQLVRKHAASALEKWHEHFD' A
#
# COMPACT_ATOMS: atom_id res chain seq x y z
N MET A 1 -9.00 1.76 -5.13
CA MET A 1 -8.75 3.05 -4.53
C MET A 1 -7.86 2.94 -3.32
N ALA A 2 -6.90 3.81 -3.22
CA ALA A 2 -6.01 3.79 -2.09
C ALA A 2 -6.74 4.17 -0.81
N SER A 3 -6.43 3.46 0.24
CA SER A 3 -7.06 3.69 1.51
C SER A 3 -6.13 4.47 2.43
N PHE A 4 -6.31 4.35 3.71
CA PHE A 4 -5.58 5.12 4.68
C PHE A 4 -4.37 4.46 5.20
N PHE A 5 -3.48 5.28 5.74
CA PHE A 5 -2.42 4.77 6.57
C PHE A 5 -3.02 4.38 7.90
N SER A 6 -2.64 3.23 8.36
CA SER A 6 -3.11 2.74 9.64
C SER A 6 -1.93 2.67 10.58
N ASN A 7 -1.98 3.41 11.66
CA ASN A 7 -0.89 3.38 12.62
C ASN A 7 -1.10 2.25 13.60
N GLU A 8 -0.43 1.16 13.32
CA GLU A 8 -0.48 -0.02 14.17
C GLU A 8 0.68 -0.04 15.15
N GLY A 9 1.29 1.10 15.40
CA GLY A 9 2.40 1.18 16.32
C GLY A 9 3.71 0.73 15.72
N ALA A 10 4.01 -0.54 15.78
CA ALA A 10 5.32 -1.05 15.37
C ALA A 10 5.45 -1.33 13.88
N GLU A 11 4.38 -1.25 13.12
CA GLU A 11 4.46 -1.57 11.70
C GLU A 11 5.10 -0.47 10.89
N PRO A 12 5.92 -0.84 9.89
CA PRO A 12 6.49 0.16 8.97
C PRO A 12 5.40 0.82 8.12
N PRO A 13 5.72 1.92 7.43
CA PRO A 13 4.77 2.55 6.53
C PRO A 13 4.21 1.58 5.50
N HIS A 14 2.91 1.59 5.32
CA HIS A 14 2.25 0.69 4.40
C HIS A 14 1.02 1.35 3.80
N LEU A 15 0.54 0.79 2.70
CA LEU A 15 -0.62 1.30 1.98
C LEU A 15 -1.55 0.14 1.64
N HIS A 16 -2.84 0.36 1.88
CA HIS A 16 -3.86 -0.60 1.50
C HIS A 16 -4.52 -0.16 0.20
N ILE A 17 -4.68 -1.10 -0.72
CA ILE A 17 -5.36 -0.84 -1.98
C ILE A 17 -6.53 -1.79 -2.10
N ARG A 18 -7.67 -1.25 -2.47
CA ARG A 18 -8.87 -2.04 -2.76
C ARG A 18 -9.21 -1.93 -4.23
N LYS A 19 -9.54 -3.06 -4.83
CA LYS A 19 -9.95 -3.09 -6.22
C LYS A 19 -10.95 -4.22 -6.40
N GLY A 20 -12.13 -3.88 -6.90
CA GLY A 20 -13.20 -4.85 -7.02
C GLY A 20 -13.58 -5.38 -5.65
N GLY A 21 -13.59 -6.67 -5.45
CA GLY A 21 -13.84 -7.27 -4.14
C GLY A 21 -12.59 -7.62 -3.37
N GLY A 22 -11.42 -7.29 -3.93
CA GLY A 22 -10.16 -7.69 -3.32
C GLY A 22 -9.40 -6.54 -2.71
N GLU A 23 -8.34 -6.88 -2.00
CA GLU A 23 -7.48 -5.87 -1.40
C GLU A 23 -6.04 -6.37 -1.31
N ALA A 24 -5.13 -5.41 -1.21
CA ALA A 24 -3.72 -5.70 -1.06
C ALA A 24 -3.09 -4.71 -0.11
N LYS A 25 -2.06 -5.16 0.59
CA LYS A 25 -1.28 -4.33 1.48
C LYS A 25 0.16 -4.33 1.00
N PHE A 26 0.73 -3.14 0.82
CA PHE A 26 2.10 -2.98 0.36
C PHE A 26 2.92 -2.19 1.36
N TRP A 27 4.15 -2.63 1.57
CA TRP A 27 5.11 -1.86 2.35
C TRP A 27 5.66 -0.73 1.48
N LEU A 28 5.78 0.46 2.05
CA LEU A 28 6.22 1.64 1.29
C LEU A 28 7.72 1.87 1.33
N GLY A 29 8.38 1.46 2.38
CA GLY A 29 9.83 1.64 2.47
C GLY A 29 10.56 0.94 1.35
N ARG A 30 10.21 -0.33 1.14
CA ARG A 30 10.55 -1.06 -0.06
C ARG A 30 9.22 -1.57 -0.59
N VAL A 31 8.90 -1.21 -1.81
CA VAL A 31 7.59 -1.59 -2.34
C VAL A 31 7.53 -3.11 -2.47
N ARG A 32 6.83 -3.73 -1.52
CA ARG A 32 6.68 -5.18 -1.45
C ARG A 32 5.28 -5.52 -1.01
N LEU A 33 4.76 -6.56 -1.60
CA LEU A 33 3.44 -7.06 -1.20
C LEU A 33 3.53 -7.70 0.17
N ALA A 34 2.77 -7.18 1.10
CA ALA A 34 2.69 -7.75 2.44
C ALA A 34 1.61 -8.81 2.52
N SER A 35 0.45 -8.53 1.92
CA SER A 35 -0.64 -9.49 1.88
C SER A 35 -1.63 -9.08 0.79
N SER A 36 -2.43 -10.04 0.35
CA SER A 36 -3.48 -9.75 -0.63
C SER A 36 -4.61 -10.76 -0.45
N ARG A 37 -5.78 -10.37 -0.94
CA ARG A 37 -6.95 -11.22 -0.89
C ARG A 37 -7.86 -10.91 -2.05
N ASP A 38 -8.31 -11.97 -2.74
CA ASP A 38 -9.27 -11.87 -3.84
C ASP A 38 -8.82 -10.98 -4.99
N LEU A 39 -7.51 -11.00 -5.28
CA LEU A 39 -6.96 -10.29 -6.41
C LEU A 39 -6.24 -11.26 -7.32
N LYS A 40 -6.39 -11.06 -8.62
CA LYS A 40 -5.68 -11.84 -9.62
C LYS A 40 -4.24 -11.36 -9.74
N VAL A 41 -3.39 -12.20 -10.33
CA VAL A 41 -1.99 -11.84 -10.52
C VAL A 41 -1.85 -10.54 -11.31
N SER A 42 -2.65 -10.36 -12.35
CA SER A 42 -2.61 -9.14 -13.14
C SER A 42 -3.02 -7.93 -12.33
N GLU A 43 -4.01 -8.09 -11.45
CA GLU A 43 -4.44 -6.99 -10.60
C GLU A 43 -3.38 -6.64 -9.56
N LEU A 44 -2.70 -7.65 -9.03
CA LEU A 44 -1.60 -7.41 -8.10
C LEU A 44 -0.45 -6.67 -8.78
N ALA A 45 -0.15 -7.03 -10.03
CA ALA A 45 0.91 -6.35 -10.77
C ALA A 45 0.57 -4.89 -11.01
N GLU A 46 -0.68 -4.60 -11.37
CA GLU A 46 -1.11 -3.21 -11.54
C GLU A 46 -1.03 -2.45 -10.23
N ALA A 47 -1.48 -3.06 -9.15
CA ALA A 47 -1.43 -2.42 -7.85
C ALA A 47 0.01 -2.12 -7.44
N GLU A 48 0.91 -3.06 -7.67
CA GLU A 48 2.31 -2.85 -7.35
C GLU A 48 2.89 -1.68 -8.13
N GLN A 49 2.56 -1.58 -9.41
CA GLN A 49 3.05 -0.47 -10.23
C GLN A 49 2.53 0.86 -9.71
N LEU A 50 1.27 0.92 -9.32
CA LEU A 50 0.71 2.13 -8.74
C LEU A 50 1.42 2.50 -7.45
N VAL A 51 1.66 1.52 -6.60
CA VAL A 51 2.35 1.79 -5.34
C VAL A 51 3.76 2.29 -5.59
N ARG A 52 4.49 1.67 -6.52
CA ARG A 52 5.84 2.12 -6.86
C ARG A 52 5.83 3.55 -7.37
N LYS A 53 4.86 3.87 -8.20
CA LYS A 53 4.76 5.20 -8.78
C LYS A 53 4.48 6.27 -7.74
N HIS A 54 3.72 5.93 -6.72
CA HIS A 54 3.31 6.90 -5.71
C HIS A 54 3.98 6.71 -4.34
N ALA A 55 4.94 5.80 -4.27
CA ALA A 55 5.54 5.47 -2.99
C ALA A 55 6.18 6.67 -2.28
N ALA A 56 6.88 7.50 -3.03
CA ALA A 56 7.52 8.67 -2.44
C ALA A 56 6.50 9.62 -1.83
N SER A 57 5.43 9.92 -2.59
CA SER A 57 4.37 10.79 -2.09
C SER A 57 3.66 10.17 -0.89
N ALA A 58 3.44 8.87 -0.94
CA ALA A 58 2.78 8.18 0.15
C ALA A 58 3.63 8.21 1.42
N LEU A 59 4.94 8.05 1.28
CA LEU A 59 5.84 8.13 2.42
C LEU A 59 5.86 9.53 3.02
N GLU A 60 5.85 10.56 2.17
CA GLU A 60 5.77 11.92 2.67
C GLU A 60 4.51 12.13 3.52
N LYS A 61 3.38 11.65 3.02
CA LYS A 61 2.12 11.79 3.75
C LYS A 61 2.15 10.98 5.03
N TRP A 62 2.76 9.83 5.01
CA TRP A 62 2.91 9.02 6.21
C TRP A 62 3.67 9.80 7.27
N HIS A 63 4.80 10.39 6.89
CA HIS A 63 5.63 11.16 7.83
C HIS A 63 4.89 12.39 8.36
N GLU A 64 4.11 13.06 7.52
CA GLU A 64 3.32 14.19 7.97
C GLU A 64 2.29 13.78 9.03
N HIS A 65 1.79 12.56 8.93
CA HIS A 65 0.77 12.08 9.84
C HIS A 65 1.34 11.56 11.16
N PHE A 66 2.48 10.89 11.09
CA PHE A 66 2.98 10.14 12.23
C PHE A 66 4.32 10.60 12.76
N ASP A 67 4.90 11.58 12.15
CA ASP A 67 6.11 12.20 12.69
C ASP A 67 5.77 13.41 13.60
#